data_242ccb970bfe64c5b335ebdab84bb969
#
_entry.id   242ccb970bfe64c5b335ebdab84bb969
#
_cell.length_a   1.000
_cell.length_b   1.000
_cell.length_c   1.000
_cell.angle_alpha   90.00
_cell.angle_beta   90.00
_cell.angle_gamma   90.00
#
_symmetry.space_group_name_H-M   'P 1'
#
loop_
_entity.id
_entity.type
_entity.pdbx_description
1 polymer ?
#
loop_
_entity_poly.entity_id
_entity_poly.type
_entity_poly.pdbx_seq_one_letter_code
_entity_poly.pdbx_strand_id
1 'polypeptide(L)'
;AAILISILDPLFDNETKPKADGKVVVFSPDGIVVDQQIPKSQDQFTSFLGDEEVITYEFKHLVDFFEKFKEDEKVSGMIFDPSGLQISSAYAIPLAKKIKEAAQAGKEIIIRAESLSIYGDTAYLLSSGATEISASKYSAFALDGFTSTRLYQKDFFEKFLLTPRVFTAGDWKTGPEDWTRSNMSQEQKDNSYYIDRFWNVYKNFVKETRDVDLQWYADESYKDLIAGNVSFENANLEWNIIDYQEEEDDFNDRMLEKFGAAEDDEDELNAIYYRDYLKTFEKVKKSKSKNVIKVITVEGAITTGPVQLGIAGSDGLVKMLKAAHENENTKAIVLRVNSPGGSVVASEYIRWEIEKAQNKGIPIVVSMGSLAASGGYWVSSMADKIYAEENTITGSIGVYGRLLSFEKILEWAGLNYDSNKTTEFGDFNPVAEDWPEEIIETFQANIDETYMNFTTQTSKDRDIPLEKVLEIARGRVWYGEDAVEIGLVDEIG
;
A
#
# COMPACT_ATOMS: atom_id res chain seq x y z
N ALA A 1 29.44 12.88 -5.31
CA ALA A 1 29.40 13.38 -3.92
C ALA A 1 27.99 13.16 -3.40
N ALA A 2 27.86 12.26 -2.41
CA ALA A 2 26.57 12.01 -1.79
C ALA A 2 26.08 13.30 -1.11
N ILE A 3 24.99 13.88 -1.60
CA ILE A 3 24.35 15.02 -0.95
C ILE A 3 23.59 14.49 0.25
N LEU A 4 24.17 14.67 1.43
CA LEU A 4 23.50 14.49 2.72
C LEU A 4 22.36 15.52 2.82
N ILE A 5 21.10 15.06 2.62
CA ILE A 5 19.94 15.89 2.91
C ILE A 5 19.71 15.85 4.42
N SER A 6 20.23 16.88 5.12
CA SER A 6 19.93 17.08 6.54
C SER A 6 18.48 17.52 6.70
N ILE A 7 17.73 16.74 7.47
CA ILE A 7 16.40 17.10 7.96
C ILE A 7 16.60 18.15 9.05
N LEU A 8 16.36 19.42 8.74
CA LEU A 8 16.30 20.48 9.75
C LEU A 8 14.85 20.94 9.91
N ASP A 9 14.40 20.83 11.13
CA ASP A 9 13.13 21.29 11.69
C ASP A 9 12.84 22.79 11.49
N PRO A 10 11.58 23.24 11.61
CA PRO A 10 11.10 24.57 11.27
C PRO A 10 11.45 25.60 12.35
N LEU A 11 12.69 26.10 12.33
CA LEU A 11 13.11 27.20 13.22
C LEU A 11 13.46 28.51 12.49
N PHE A 12 13.18 28.63 11.18
CA PHE A 12 13.41 29.89 10.46
C PHE A 12 12.15 30.34 9.73
N ASP A 13 11.33 31.12 10.44
CA ASP A 13 10.07 31.71 9.96
C ASP A 13 10.29 33.07 9.23
N ASN A 14 11.47 33.29 8.65
CA ASN A 14 11.81 34.54 7.94
C ASN A 14 12.55 34.35 6.61
N GLU A 15 12.46 33.17 5.99
CA GLU A 15 13.01 32.98 4.65
C GLU A 15 12.03 33.52 3.59
N THR A 16 12.55 34.34 2.69
CA THR A 16 11.85 34.75 1.46
C THR A 16 11.40 33.49 0.72
N LYS A 17 10.10 33.39 0.36
CA LYS A 17 9.60 32.25 -0.41
C LYS A 17 10.48 32.02 -1.64
N PRO A 18 10.92 30.77 -1.88
CA PRO A 18 11.71 30.47 -3.08
C PRO A 18 10.91 30.84 -4.33
N LYS A 19 11.60 31.31 -5.38
CA LYS A 19 10.98 31.64 -6.66
C LYS A 19 11.11 30.44 -7.59
N ALA A 20 10.01 30.07 -8.25
CA ALA A 20 9.98 28.99 -9.21
C ALA A 20 10.04 29.46 -10.68
N ASP A 21 9.98 30.77 -10.92
CA ASP A 21 9.86 31.34 -12.27
C ASP A 21 11.03 30.91 -13.17
N GLY A 22 10.71 30.22 -14.27
CA GLY A 22 11.68 29.71 -15.24
C GLY A 22 12.53 28.51 -14.76
N LYS A 23 12.28 27.97 -13.61
CA LYS A 23 13.05 26.85 -13.05
C LYS A 23 12.50 25.50 -13.45
N VAL A 24 13.38 24.49 -13.55
CA VAL A 24 13.00 23.08 -13.63
C VAL A 24 12.86 22.50 -12.23
N VAL A 25 11.82 21.72 -12.00
CA VAL A 25 11.62 21.03 -10.71
C VAL A 25 12.45 19.76 -10.69
N VAL A 26 13.28 19.55 -9.64
CA VAL A 26 14.01 18.30 -9.43
C VAL A 26 13.32 17.52 -8.32
N PHE A 27 12.87 16.29 -8.63
CA PHE A 27 12.16 15.43 -7.71
C PHE A 27 12.71 14.00 -7.77
N SER A 28 13.48 13.62 -6.76
CA SER A 28 14.01 12.27 -6.57
C SER A 28 13.59 11.77 -5.18
N PRO A 29 12.35 11.25 -5.07
CA PRO A 29 11.85 10.76 -3.79
C PRO A 29 12.54 9.46 -3.38
N ASP A 30 12.92 9.36 -2.12
CA ASP A 30 13.36 8.14 -1.47
C ASP A 30 12.51 7.93 -0.21
N GLY A 31 11.65 6.90 -0.22
CA GLY A 31 10.74 6.63 0.89
C GLY A 31 9.45 5.91 0.50
N ILE A 32 8.55 5.79 1.46
CA ILE A 32 7.32 4.99 1.36
C ILE A 32 6.11 5.90 1.13
N VAL A 33 5.25 5.52 0.17
CA VAL A 33 3.95 6.18 -0.02
C VAL A 33 2.92 5.61 0.94
N VAL A 34 2.29 6.49 1.72
CA VAL A 34 1.29 6.19 2.75
C VAL A 34 0.02 7.01 2.53
N ASP A 35 -1.10 6.57 3.12
CA ASP A 35 -2.33 7.36 3.11
C ASP A 35 -2.27 8.56 4.06
N GLN A 36 -1.55 8.42 5.18
CA GLN A 36 -1.37 9.48 6.16
C GLN A 36 -0.02 9.38 6.85
N GLN A 37 0.68 10.51 6.93
CA GLN A 37 1.88 10.60 7.78
C GLN A 37 1.49 10.51 9.25
N ILE A 38 2.17 9.66 9.99
CA ILE A 38 1.99 9.53 11.43
C ILE A 38 2.94 10.54 12.09
N PRO A 39 2.43 11.43 12.96
CA PRO A 39 3.28 12.33 13.70
C PRO A 39 4.34 11.54 14.48
N LYS A 40 5.59 11.99 14.42
CA LYS A 40 6.69 11.39 15.20
C LYS A 40 6.26 11.22 16.65
N SER A 41 6.27 10.00 17.17
CA SER A 41 6.10 9.81 18.60
C SER A 41 7.32 10.44 19.30
N GLN A 42 7.08 11.25 20.32
CA GLN A 42 8.15 11.84 21.14
C GLN A 42 8.81 10.80 22.07
N ASP A 43 8.79 9.53 21.74
CA ASP A 43 9.47 8.50 22.50
C ASP A 43 10.98 8.59 22.27
N GLN A 44 11.62 9.39 23.13
CA GLN A 44 13.09 9.55 23.19
C GLN A 44 13.85 8.21 23.37
N PHE A 45 13.17 7.12 23.65
CA PHE A 45 13.78 5.82 23.88
C PHE A 45 14.09 5.04 22.59
N THR A 46 13.27 5.18 21.53
CA THR A 46 13.51 4.53 20.24
C THR A 46 14.60 5.24 19.44
N SER A 47 14.74 6.56 19.57
CA SER A 47 15.80 7.32 18.89
C SER A 47 17.22 6.97 19.38
N PHE A 48 17.35 6.36 20.55
CA PHE A 48 18.66 5.92 21.08
C PHE A 48 19.14 4.59 20.48
N LEU A 49 18.24 3.80 19.84
CA LEU A 49 18.56 2.51 19.24
C LEU A 49 18.92 2.61 17.75
N GLY A 50 18.99 3.82 17.18
CA GLY A 50 19.50 4.02 15.82
C GLY A 50 18.53 3.63 14.71
N ASP A 51 17.23 3.74 14.92
CA ASP A 51 16.24 3.57 13.87
C ASP A 51 16.45 4.66 12.80
N GLU A 52 16.80 4.25 11.59
CA GLU A 52 16.85 5.15 10.44
C GLU A 52 15.45 5.74 10.23
N GLU A 53 15.39 7.06 10.09
CA GLU A 53 14.12 7.76 9.92
C GLU A 53 13.50 7.39 8.57
N VAL A 54 12.42 6.60 8.57
CA VAL A 54 11.70 6.25 7.35
C VAL A 54 11.00 7.50 6.80
N ILE A 55 11.41 7.94 5.61
CA ILE A 55 10.75 9.03 4.91
C ILE A 55 9.43 8.53 4.34
N THR A 56 8.35 9.28 4.57
CA THR A 56 7.02 8.95 4.05
C THR A 56 6.46 10.09 3.20
N TYR A 57 5.74 9.72 2.14
CA TYR A 57 5.02 10.64 1.26
C TYR A 57 3.52 10.32 1.32
N GLU A 58 2.69 11.30 1.65
CA GLU A 58 1.24 11.09 1.55
C GLU A 58 0.81 11.02 0.09
N PHE A 59 0.09 9.95 -0.28
CA PHE A 59 -0.39 9.74 -1.63
C PHE A 59 -1.19 10.95 -2.16
N LYS A 60 -2.09 11.48 -1.32
CA LYS A 60 -2.85 12.69 -1.66
C LYS A 60 -1.94 13.88 -1.98
N HIS A 61 -0.86 14.07 -1.23
CA HIS A 61 0.06 15.18 -1.47
C HIS A 61 0.82 15.01 -2.78
N LEU A 62 1.15 13.78 -3.18
CA LEU A 62 1.75 13.50 -4.49
C LEU A 62 0.76 13.81 -5.63
N VAL A 63 -0.50 13.39 -5.48
CA VAL A 63 -1.55 13.72 -6.47
C VAL A 63 -1.73 15.23 -6.59
N ASP A 64 -1.90 15.93 -5.46
CA ASP A 64 -2.06 17.40 -5.42
C ASP A 64 -0.82 18.11 -6.01
N PHE A 65 0.36 17.56 -5.82
CA PHE A 65 1.61 18.07 -6.38
C PHE A 65 1.60 18.01 -7.92
N PHE A 66 1.30 16.86 -8.51
CA PHE A 66 1.26 16.72 -9.97
C PHE A 66 0.13 17.53 -10.60
N GLU A 67 -1.02 17.68 -9.95
CA GLU A 67 -2.10 18.56 -10.40
C GLU A 67 -1.65 20.04 -10.44
N LYS A 68 -1.00 20.50 -9.37
CA LYS A 68 -0.48 21.87 -9.33
C LYS A 68 0.68 22.09 -10.29
N PHE A 69 1.57 21.12 -10.41
CA PHE A 69 2.66 21.18 -11.38
C PHE A 69 2.11 21.29 -12.82
N LYS A 70 1.07 20.54 -13.14
CA LYS A 70 0.39 20.61 -14.45
C LYS A 70 -0.10 22.01 -14.77
N GLU A 71 -0.65 22.72 -13.78
CA GLU A 71 -1.24 24.05 -13.94
C GLU A 71 -0.25 25.22 -13.78
N ASP A 72 0.94 24.99 -13.21
CA ASP A 72 1.91 26.06 -12.90
C ASP A 72 2.72 26.46 -14.12
N GLU A 73 2.33 27.56 -14.77
CA GLU A 73 3.04 28.15 -15.94
C GLU A 73 4.44 28.70 -15.60
N LYS A 74 4.80 28.81 -14.32
CA LYS A 74 6.09 29.38 -13.90
C LYS A 74 7.25 28.42 -14.04
N VAL A 75 6.99 27.11 -13.92
CA VAL A 75 8.05 26.10 -14.03
C VAL A 75 8.19 25.60 -15.46
N SER A 76 9.44 25.42 -15.90
CA SER A 76 9.77 25.01 -17.26
C SER A 76 9.57 23.51 -17.51
N GLY A 77 9.69 22.68 -16.46
CA GLY A 77 9.56 21.23 -16.54
C GLY A 77 9.92 20.54 -15.22
N MET A 78 10.14 19.23 -15.31
CA MET A 78 10.54 18.41 -14.17
C MET A 78 11.59 17.38 -14.59
N ILE A 79 12.60 17.19 -13.75
CA ILE A 79 13.49 16.03 -13.77
C ILE A 79 13.06 15.15 -12.61
N PHE A 80 12.67 13.91 -12.92
CA PHE A 80 12.04 12.99 -11.95
C PHE A 80 12.77 11.64 -11.95
N ASP A 81 13.10 11.16 -10.75
CA ASP A 81 13.60 9.80 -10.55
C ASP A 81 12.69 9.05 -9.55
N PRO A 82 11.81 8.16 -10.00
CA PRO A 82 10.91 7.41 -9.12
C PRO A 82 11.54 6.16 -8.49
N SER A 83 12.81 5.84 -8.72
CA SER A 83 13.42 4.58 -8.32
C SER A 83 13.43 4.32 -6.81
N GLY A 84 13.59 5.40 -6.01
CA GLY A 84 13.55 5.33 -4.55
C GLY A 84 12.14 5.32 -3.94
N LEU A 85 11.08 5.47 -4.75
CA LEU A 85 9.72 5.57 -4.25
C LEU A 85 9.08 4.19 -4.05
N GLN A 86 8.90 3.79 -2.81
CA GLN A 86 8.16 2.58 -2.46
C GLN A 86 6.65 2.86 -2.46
N ILE A 87 5.99 2.45 -3.53
CA ILE A 87 4.56 2.70 -3.77
C ILE A 87 3.85 1.39 -4.15
N SER A 88 2.64 1.18 -3.61
CA SER A 88 1.83 0.03 -4.01
C SER A 88 1.32 0.20 -5.44
N SER A 89 1.11 -0.93 -6.15
CA SER A 89 0.61 -0.93 -7.54
C SER A 89 -0.72 -0.18 -7.67
N ALA A 90 -1.59 -0.26 -6.67
CA ALA A 90 -2.87 0.45 -6.69
C ALA A 90 -2.73 1.98 -6.62
N TYR A 91 -1.69 2.50 -5.98
CA TYR A 91 -1.39 3.94 -5.98
C TYR A 91 -0.52 4.36 -7.17
N ALA A 92 0.32 3.45 -7.66
CA ALA A 92 1.19 3.75 -8.80
C ALA A 92 0.40 4.05 -10.07
N ILE A 93 -0.70 3.32 -10.35
CA ILE A 93 -1.54 3.54 -11.53
C ILE A 93 -2.19 4.93 -11.54
N PRO A 94 -2.93 5.38 -10.50
CA PRO A 94 -3.46 6.73 -10.45
C PRO A 94 -2.36 7.80 -10.55
N LEU A 95 -1.22 7.60 -9.90
CA LEU A 95 -0.11 8.56 -9.96
C LEU A 95 0.51 8.63 -11.36
N ALA A 96 0.72 7.49 -12.03
CA ALA A 96 1.20 7.44 -13.41
C ALA A 96 0.23 8.15 -14.38
N LYS A 97 -1.09 8.01 -14.17
CA LYS A 97 -2.11 8.77 -14.90
C LYS A 97 -1.93 10.28 -14.71
N LYS A 98 -1.62 10.77 -13.49
CA LYS A 98 -1.37 12.19 -13.21
C LYS A 98 -0.10 12.70 -13.88
N ILE A 99 0.96 11.90 -13.91
CA ILE A 99 2.19 12.22 -14.65
C ILE A 99 1.89 12.36 -16.14
N LYS A 100 1.17 11.37 -16.71
CA LYS A 100 0.72 11.40 -18.11
C LYS A 100 -0.15 12.62 -18.43
N GLU A 101 -1.13 12.96 -17.57
CA GLU A 101 -1.97 14.15 -17.73
C GLU A 101 -1.13 15.44 -17.76
N ALA A 102 -0.11 15.56 -16.90
CA ALA A 102 0.79 16.71 -16.90
C ALA A 102 1.63 16.77 -18.19
N ALA A 103 2.16 15.63 -18.64
CA ALA A 103 2.89 15.55 -19.92
C ALA A 103 1.99 15.92 -21.10
N GLN A 104 0.76 15.44 -21.17
CA GLN A 104 -0.24 15.77 -22.21
C GLN A 104 -0.67 17.26 -22.17
N ALA A 105 -0.62 17.90 -21.01
CA ALA A 105 -0.86 19.32 -20.85
C ALA A 105 0.32 20.21 -21.34
N GLY A 106 1.39 19.57 -21.82
CA GLY A 106 2.57 20.26 -22.38
C GLY A 106 3.70 20.48 -21.38
N LYS A 107 3.66 19.81 -20.19
CA LYS A 107 4.79 19.83 -19.27
C LYS A 107 5.86 18.86 -19.72
N GLU A 108 7.10 19.34 -19.77
CA GLU A 108 8.27 18.49 -19.98
C GLU A 108 8.57 17.73 -18.67
N ILE A 109 8.46 16.41 -18.72
CA ILE A 109 8.79 15.54 -17.58
C ILE A 109 9.84 14.55 -18.06
N ILE A 110 11.05 14.68 -17.54
CA ILE A 110 12.21 13.90 -17.94
C ILE A 110 12.56 12.96 -16.79
N ILE A 111 12.50 11.67 -17.07
CA ILE A 111 12.98 10.66 -16.12
C ILE A 111 14.49 10.52 -16.28
N ARG A 112 15.19 10.58 -15.16
CA ARG A 112 16.62 10.25 -15.11
C ARG A 112 16.82 8.96 -14.34
N ALA A 113 17.08 7.86 -15.06
CA ALA A 113 17.42 6.57 -14.45
C ALA A 113 18.93 6.50 -14.22
N GLU A 114 19.37 6.62 -12.98
CA GLU A 114 20.79 6.60 -12.63
C GLU A 114 21.43 5.22 -12.80
N SER A 115 22.75 5.22 -13.00
CA SER A 115 23.54 4.05 -13.43
C SER A 115 23.56 2.85 -12.48
N LEU A 116 23.17 3.03 -11.22
CA LEU A 116 23.15 1.94 -10.22
C LEU A 116 21.73 1.59 -9.78
N SER A 117 20.72 2.24 -10.34
CA SER A 117 19.34 2.00 -9.99
C SER A 117 18.77 0.84 -10.80
N ILE A 118 18.01 -0.04 -10.12
CA ILE A 118 17.18 -1.05 -10.77
C ILE A 118 15.76 -0.53 -10.84
N TYR A 119 15.29 -0.25 -12.05
CA TYR A 119 13.92 0.16 -12.30
C TYR A 119 13.02 -1.07 -12.39
N GLY A 120 12.30 -1.35 -11.32
CA GLY A 120 11.25 -2.37 -11.31
C GLY A 120 9.94 -1.86 -11.92
N ASP A 121 8.97 -2.77 -12.00
CA ASP A 121 7.66 -2.52 -12.63
C ASP A 121 6.97 -1.23 -12.18
N THR A 122 6.98 -0.92 -10.89
CA THR A 122 6.29 0.26 -10.34
C THR A 122 7.00 1.56 -10.71
N ALA A 123 8.31 1.60 -10.62
CA ALA A 123 9.09 2.77 -11.01
C ALA A 123 8.97 3.03 -12.52
N TYR A 124 8.99 1.96 -13.34
CA TYR A 124 8.82 2.09 -14.78
C TYR A 124 7.39 2.50 -15.15
N LEU A 125 6.37 2.01 -14.44
CA LEU A 125 4.99 2.45 -14.64
C LEU A 125 4.86 3.97 -14.45
N LEU A 126 5.46 4.53 -13.40
CA LEU A 126 5.49 5.98 -13.17
C LEU A 126 6.26 6.70 -14.29
N SER A 127 7.41 6.15 -14.69
CA SER A 127 8.26 6.70 -15.75
C SER A 127 7.59 6.71 -17.11
N SER A 128 6.79 5.68 -17.40
CA SER A 128 6.15 5.54 -18.73
C SER A 128 5.13 6.62 -19.05
N GLY A 129 4.61 7.35 -18.05
CA GLY A 129 3.74 8.51 -18.23
C GLY A 129 4.48 9.82 -18.56
N ALA A 130 5.80 9.86 -18.44
CA ALA A 130 6.62 11.03 -18.68
C ALA A 130 6.82 11.33 -20.19
N THR A 131 7.38 12.48 -20.51
CA THR A 131 7.69 12.86 -21.90
C THR A 131 8.93 12.16 -22.42
N GLU A 132 9.87 11.82 -21.52
CA GLU A 132 11.18 11.29 -21.90
C GLU A 132 11.74 10.43 -20.76
N ILE A 133 12.41 9.33 -21.13
CA ILE A 133 13.19 8.50 -20.20
C ILE A 133 14.64 8.46 -20.67
N SER A 134 15.54 9.02 -19.85
CA SER A 134 16.97 8.96 -20.03
C SER A 134 17.60 8.00 -19.03
N ALA A 135 18.50 7.18 -19.48
CA ALA A 135 19.22 6.22 -18.62
C ALA A 135 20.67 6.09 -19.02
N SER A 136 21.54 5.71 -18.10
CA SER A 136 22.91 5.30 -18.44
C SER A 136 22.91 3.91 -19.08
N LYS A 137 23.99 3.57 -19.75
CA LYS A 137 24.15 2.23 -20.37
C LYS A 137 24.14 1.07 -19.38
N TYR A 138 24.34 1.34 -18.10
CA TYR A 138 24.34 0.32 -17.05
C TYR A 138 23.06 0.32 -16.21
N SER A 139 22.08 1.15 -16.53
CA SER A 139 20.78 1.11 -15.86
C SER A 139 20.04 -0.18 -16.19
N ALA A 140 19.53 -0.83 -15.16
CA ALA A 140 18.78 -2.08 -15.30
C ALA A 140 17.28 -1.84 -15.16
N PHE A 141 16.51 -2.45 -16.07
CA PHE A 141 15.05 -2.45 -16.03
C PHE A 141 14.56 -3.88 -15.80
N ALA A 142 14.03 -4.13 -14.60
CA ALA A 142 13.45 -5.41 -14.21
C ALA A 142 11.93 -5.33 -14.38
N LEU A 143 11.46 -5.56 -15.59
CA LEU A 143 10.04 -5.48 -15.98
C LEU A 143 9.51 -6.89 -16.24
N ASP A 144 9.54 -7.72 -15.20
CA ASP A 144 9.28 -9.15 -15.23
C ASP A 144 7.90 -9.51 -14.67
N GLY A 145 7.10 -8.50 -14.35
CA GLY A 145 5.72 -8.62 -13.92
C GLY A 145 5.55 -8.85 -12.42
N PHE A 146 4.30 -9.01 -12.02
CA PHE A 146 3.94 -9.17 -10.63
C PHE A 146 3.86 -10.63 -10.21
N THR A 147 4.32 -10.92 -9.01
CA THR A 147 4.29 -12.27 -8.45
C THR A 147 3.67 -12.29 -7.06
N SER A 148 3.01 -13.38 -6.72
CA SER A 148 2.59 -13.71 -5.35
C SER A 148 3.34 -14.93 -4.90
N THR A 149 4.47 -14.72 -4.24
CA THR A 149 5.28 -15.81 -3.70
C THR A 149 4.96 -16.01 -2.22
N ARG A 150 4.77 -17.27 -1.81
CA ARG A 150 4.50 -17.64 -0.44
C ARG A 150 5.43 -18.77 0.00
N LEU A 151 6.01 -18.62 1.19
CA LEU A 151 6.81 -19.66 1.82
C LEU A 151 5.87 -20.63 2.56
N TYR A 152 5.89 -21.91 2.19
CA TYR A 152 5.13 -22.97 2.82
C TYR A 152 5.99 -23.68 3.85
N GLN A 153 5.45 -23.89 5.06
CA GLN A 153 6.21 -24.30 6.24
C GLN A 153 5.78 -25.66 6.79
N LYS A 154 4.80 -26.34 6.19
CA LYS A 154 4.31 -27.65 6.65
C LYS A 154 5.45 -28.63 6.89
N ASP A 155 6.29 -28.87 5.87
CA ASP A 155 7.36 -29.86 5.94
C ASP A 155 8.45 -29.46 6.94
N PHE A 156 8.67 -28.14 7.12
CA PHE A 156 9.54 -27.63 8.17
C PHE A 156 8.99 -27.94 9.56
N PHE A 157 7.71 -27.70 9.81
CA PHE A 157 7.07 -27.99 11.09
C PHE A 157 7.12 -29.50 11.41
N GLU A 158 6.80 -30.34 10.43
CA GLU A 158 6.89 -31.80 10.60
C GLU A 158 8.32 -32.24 10.97
N LYS A 159 9.33 -31.69 10.27
CA LYS A 159 10.74 -32.03 10.50
C LYS A 159 11.23 -31.61 11.89
N PHE A 160 10.76 -30.47 12.40
CA PHE A 160 11.17 -29.94 13.69
C PHE A 160 10.17 -30.26 14.83
N LEU A 161 9.26 -31.23 14.62
CA LEU A 161 8.30 -31.67 15.60
C LEU A 161 7.41 -30.51 16.17
N LEU A 162 7.12 -29.54 15.31
CA LEU A 162 6.22 -28.44 15.63
C LEU A 162 4.81 -28.77 15.12
N THR A 163 3.80 -28.51 15.94
CA THR A 163 2.41 -28.83 15.58
C THR A 163 1.64 -27.55 15.28
N PRO A 164 1.36 -27.25 14.00
CA PRO A 164 0.48 -26.12 13.66
C PRO A 164 -0.97 -26.47 14.01
N ARG A 165 -1.61 -25.63 14.82
CA ARG A 165 -3.05 -25.67 15.12
C ARG A 165 -3.70 -24.55 14.30
N VAL A 166 -4.51 -24.92 13.33
CA VAL A 166 -5.15 -24.00 12.39
C VAL A 166 -6.64 -24.26 12.35
N PHE A 167 -7.41 -23.19 12.53
CA PHE A 167 -8.87 -23.18 12.52
C PHE A 167 -9.33 -22.16 11.48
N THR A 168 -10.24 -22.53 10.61
CA THR A 168 -10.70 -21.66 9.51
C THR A 168 -12.19 -21.74 9.31
N ALA A 169 -12.80 -20.63 8.91
CA ALA A 169 -14.15 -20.58 8.37
C ALA A 169 -14.13 -19.79 7.04
N GLY A 170 -14.60 -20.47 5.99
CA GLY A 170 -14.55 -20.02 4.60
C GLY A 170 -13.47 -20.75 3.79
N ASP A 171 -13.88 -21.47 2.75
CA ASP A 171 -12.99 -22.34 1.94
C ASP A 171 -11.90 -21.54 1.19
N TRP A 172 -12.16 -20.26 0.94
CA TRP A 172 -11.24 -19.34 0.28
C TRP A 172 -10.38 -18.53 1.27
N LYS A 173 -10.50 -18.82 2.58
CA LYS A 173 -9.65 -18.18 3.61
C LYS A 173 -8.29 -18.84 3.67
N THR A 174 -7.51 -18.65 2.64
CA THR A 174 -6.22 -19.32 2.39
C THR A 174 -5.05 -18.72 3.17
N GLY A 175 -5.31 -17.70 4.01
CA GLY A 175 -4.30 -17.05 4.85
C GLY A 175 -3.37 -18.00 5.59
N PRO A 176 -3.88 -19.02 6.29
CA PRO A 176 -3.04 -19.93 7.09
C PRO A 176 -2.52 -21.17 6.34
N GLU A 177 -2.75 -21.32 5.05
CA GLU A 177 -2.30 -22.49 4.26
C GLU A 177 -0.78 -22.65 4.25
N ASP A 178 -0.04 -21.57 4.42
CA ASP A 178 1.41 -21.59 4.55
C ASP A 178 1.92 -22.48 5.69
N TRP A 179 1.07 -22.74 6.70
CA TRP A 179 1.39 -23.63 7.83
C TRP A 179 0.95 -25.07 7.62
N THR A 180 -0.03 -25.32 6.77
CA THR A 180 -0.68 -26.63 6.62
C THR A 180 -0.42 -27.31 5.29
N ARG A 181 0.17 -26.61 4.32
CA ARG A 181 0.45 -27.10 2.97
C ARG A 181 1.91 -26.92 2.59
N SER A 182 2.33 -27.62 1.54
CA SER A 182 3.65 -27.47 0.91
C SER A 182 3.60 -26.71 -0.42
N ASN A 183 2.39 -26.31 -0.87
CA ASN A 183 2.16 -25.55 -2.10
C ASN A 183 0.79 -24.86 -2.07
N MET A 184 0.56 -23.95 -3.03
CA MET A 184 -0.72 -23.24 -3.18
C MET A 184 -1.88 -24.21 -3.48
N SER A 185 -3.02 -24.00 -2.80
CA SER A 185 -4.30 -24.56 -3.19
C SER A 185 -4.81 -23.93 -4.49
N GLN A 186 -5.89 -24.52 -5.07
CA GLN A 186 -6.56 -23.89 -6.19
C GLN A 186 -7.23 -22.58 -5.76
N GLU A 187 -7.86 -22.57 -4.59
CA GLU A 187 -8.48 -21.39 -3.99
C GLU A 187 -7.48 -20.25 -3.81
N GLN A 188 -6.24 -20.56 -3.38
CA GLN A 188 -5.19 -19.54 -3.26
C GLN A 188 -4.75 -19.00 -4.62
N LYS A 189 -4.63 -19.86 -5.64
CA LYS A 189 -4.31 -19.41 -7.00
C LYS A 189 -5.42 -18.53 -7.56
N ASP A 190 -6.67 -18.94 -7.37
CA ASP A 190 -7.83 -18.20 -7.84
C ASP A 190 -7.98 -16.86 -7.08
N ASN A 191 -7.68 -16.82 -5.77
CA ASN A 191 -7.61 -15.57 -5.00
C ASN A 191 -6.46 -14.65 -5.47
N SER A 192 -5.47 -15.17 -6.19
CA SER A 192 -4.34 -14.39 -6.70
C SER A 192 -4.56 -13.81 -8.10
N TYR A 193 -5.79 -13.88 -8.64
CA TYR A 193 -6.14 -13.35 -9.98
C TYR A 193 -5.88 -11.83 -10.12
N TYR A 194 -5.75 -11.11 -9.01
CA TYR A 194 -5.40 -9.69 -9.00
C TYR A 194 -4.04 -9.41 -9.63
N ILE A 195 -3.13 -10.36 -9.62
CA ILE A 195 -1.80 -10.23 -10.23
C ILE A 195 -1.94 -10.06 -11.74
N ASP A 196 -2.76 -10.92 -12.38
CA ASP A 196 -3.02 -10.86 -13.80
C ASP A 196 -3.73 -9.57 -14.20
N ARG A 197 -4.67 -9.10 -13.36
CA ARG A 197 -5.35 -7.82 -13.60
C ARG A 197 -4.39 -6.64 -13.55
N PHE A 198 -3.56 -6.55 -12.49
CA PHE A 198 -2.54 -5.51 -12.40
C PHE A 198 -1.59 -5.54 -13.58
N TRP A 199 -1.12 -6.73 -13.95
CA TRP A 199 -0.24 -6.90 -15.10
C TRP A 199 -0.90 -6.42 -16.39
N ASN A 200 -2.18 -6.74 -16.61
CA ASN A 200 -2.91 -6.28 -17.77
C ASN A 200 -3.10 -4.76 -17.79
N VAL A 201 -3.46 -4.15 -16.68
CA VAL A 201 -3.60 -2.68 -16.58
C VAL A 201 -2.25 -2.02 -16.85
N TYR A 202 -1.18 -2.53 -16.27
CA TYR A 202 0.18 -2.02 -16.47
C TYR A 202 0.62 -2.14 -17.93
N LYS A 203 0.52 -3.33 -18.53
CA LYS A 203 0.85 -3.53 -19.95
C LYS A 203 0.08 -2.58 -20.87
N ASN A 204 -1.21 -2.42 -20.63
CA ASN A 204 -2.05 -1.53 -21.43
C ASN A 204 -1.61 -0.06 -21.29
N PHE A 205 -1.30 0.37 -20.08
CA PHE A 205 -0.82 1.73 -19.83
C PHE A 205 0.52 1.99 -20.54
N VAL A 206 1.48 1.09 -20.41
CA VAL A 206 2.80 1.21 -21.07
C VAL A 206 2.66 1.10 -22.60
N LYS A 207 1.78 0.21 -23.09
CA LYS A 207 1.50 0.14 -24.53
C LYS A 207 0.92 1.44 -25.07
N GLU A 208 0.02 2.07 -24.31
CA GLU A 208 -0.58 3.36 -24.69
C GLU A 208 0.43 4.51 -24.66
N THR A 209 1.32 4.54 -23.69
CA THR A 209 2.24 5.67 -23.45
C THR A 209 3.57 5.55 -24.20
N ARG A 210 4.07 4.33 -24.37
CA ARG A 210 5.42 4.04 -24.91
C ARG A 210 5.43 3.16 -26.15
N ASP A 211 4.29 2.58 -26.54
CA ASP A 211 4.17 1.56 -27.61
C ASP A 211 5.03 0.29 -27.38
N VAL A 212 5.34 -0.05 -26.12
CA VAL A 212 6.13 -1.21 -25.74
C VAL A 212 5.21 -2.40 -25.46
N ASP A 213 5.56 -3.59 -25.93
CA ASP A 213 4.94 -4.85 -25.54
C ASP A 213 5.68 -5.45 -24.33
N LEU A 214 5.20 -5.16 -23.13
CA LEU A 214 5.80 -5.67 -21.90
C LEU A 214 5.70 -7.18 -21.73
N GLN A 215 4.69 -7.84 -22.36
CA GLN A 215 4.61 -9.30 -22.30
C GLN A 215 5.76 -9.93 -23.08
N TRP A 216 6.01 -9.43 -24.30
CA TRP A 216 7.17 -9.86 -25.08
C TRP A 216 8.49 -9.52 -24.36
N TYR A 217 8.59 -8.35 -23.77
CA TYR A 217 9.77 -7.93 -23.01
C TYR A 217 10.09 -8.93 -21.88
N ALA A 218 9.10 -9.27 -21.05
CA ALA A 218 9.25 -10.14 -19.92
C ALA A 218 9.58 -11.61 -20.32
N ASP A 219 8.91 -12.13 -21.34
CA ASP A 219 8.94 -13.56 -21.67
C ASP A 219 9.97 -13.92 -22.77
N GLU A 220 10.31 -12.98 -23.65
CA GLU A 220 11.04 -13.30 -24.89
C GLU A 220 12.33 -12.50 -25.07
N SER A 221 12.43 -11.24 -24.57
CA SER A 221 13.54 -10.33 -24.87
C SER A 221 14.91 -10.89 -24.51
N TYR A 222 15.00 -11.68 -23.42
CA TYR A 222 16.24 -12.31 -23.00
C TYR A 222 16.82 -13.29 -24.05
N LYS A 223 15.99 -13.84 -24.95
CA LYS A 223 16.44 -14.73 -26.03
C LYS A 223 17.27 -13.99 -27.05
N ASP A 224 16.92 -12.73 -27.34
CA ASP A 224 17.70 -11.88 -28.23
C ASP A 224 19.05 -11.49 -27.63
N LEU A 225 19.10 -11.25 -26.32
CA LEU A 225 20.36 -11.03 -25.59
C LEU A 225 21.25 -12.27 -25.63
N ILE A 226 20.72 -13.46 -25.35
CA ILE A 226 21.47 -14.71 -25.36
C ILE A 226 21.98 -15.06 -26.78
N ALA A 227 21.15 -14.79 -27.80
CA ALA A 227 21.53 -14.99 -29.19
C ALA A 227 22.55 -13.98 -29.73
N GLY A 228 22.77 -12.89 -28.99
CA GLY A 228 23.62 -11.78 -29.42
C GLY A 228 23.00 -10.93 -30.54
N ASN A 229 21.68 -10.98 -30.72
CA ASN A 229 20.96 -10.16 -31.68
C ASN A 229 20.97 -8.68 -31.25
N VAL A 230 20.93 -8.43 -29.94
CA VAL A 230 21.01 -7.12 -29.31
C VAL A 230 22.06 -7.19 -28.20
N SER A 231 22.85 -6.13 -28.01
CA SER A 231 23.77 -6.05 -26.88
C SER A 231 23.05 -5.61 -25.62
N PHE A 232 23.51 -6.06 -24.45
CA PHE A 232 23.00 -5.60 -23.17
C PHE A 232 23.04 -4.06 -23.03
N GLU A 233 24.06 -3.45 -23.59
CA GLU A 233 24.25 -2.01 -23.56
C GLU A 233 23.13 -1.27 -24.31
N ASN A 234 22.70 -1.78 -25.47
CA ASN A 234 21.76 -1.07 -26.36
C ASN A 234 20.30 -1.56 -26.22
N ALA A 235 20.08 -2.65 -25.52
CA ALA A 235 18.78 -3.33 -25.47
C ALA A 235 17.62 -2.42 -25.09
N ASN A 236 17.78 -1.63 -24.03
CA ASN A 236 16.72 -0.76 -23.55
C ASN A 236 16.35 0.33 -24.56
N LEU A 237 17.32 0.84 -25.32
CA LEU A 237 17.11 1.82 -26.36
C LEU A 237 16.44 1.18 -27.60
N GLU A 238 16.95 0.03 -28.07
CA GLU A 238 16.43 -0.69 -29.23
C GLU A 238 14.98 -1.19 -29.01
N TRP A 239 14.62 -1.50 -27.76
CA TRP A 239 13.29 -1.96 -27.38
C TRP A 239 12.34 -0.83 -26.94
N ASN A 240 12.72 0.43 -27.10
CA ASN A 240 11.96 1.63 -26.72
C ASN A 240 11.60 1.71 -25.21
N ILE A 241 12.37 1.00 -24.36
CA ILE A 241 12.22 1.12 -22.90
C ILE A 241 12.64 2.54 -22.47
N ILE A 242 13.68 3.07 -23.08
CA ILE A 242 14.21 4.43 -22.88
C ILE A 242 14.27 5.20 -24.19
N ASP A 243 14.32 6.53 -24.12
CA ASP A 243 14.47 7.42 -25.27
C ASP A 243 15.93 7.83 -25.50
N TYR A 244 16.69 7.99 -24.41
CA TYR A 244 18.09 8.40 -24.43
C TYR A 244 18.95 7.48 -23.58
N GLN A 245 20.09 7.10 -24.14
CA GLN A 245 21.15 6.43 -23.44
C GLN A 245 22.35 7.35 -23.37
N GLU A 246 22.62 7.91 -22.21
CA GLU A 246 23.63 8.94 -22.00
C GLU A 246 24.23 8.85 -20.60
N GLU A 247 25.47 9.27 -20.45
CA GLU A 247 26.12 9.36 -19.14
C GLU A 247 25.74 10.69 -18.45
N GLU A 248 26.15 10.86 -17.20
CA GLU A 248 25.73 11.99 -16.37
C GLU A 248 26.11 13.35 -16.96
N ASP A 249 27.33 13.47 -17.47
CA ASP A 249 27.81 14.74 -18.05
C ASP A 249 26.99 15.13 -19.31
N ASP A 250 26.75 14.16 -20.21
CA ASP A 250 25.96 14.39 -21.44
C ASP A 250 24.51 14.74 -21.09
N PHE A 251 23.94 14.08 -20.07
CA PHE A 251 22.61 14.42 -19.56
C PHE A 251 22.57 15.85 -19.01
N ASN A 252 23.54 16.22 -18.17
CA ASN A 252 23.61 17.56 -17.56
C ASN A 252 23.76 18.64 -18.63
N ASP A 253 24.63 18.46 -19.62
CA ASP A 253 24.79 19.38 -20.73
C ASP A 253 23.49 19.57 -21.51
N ARG A 254 22.78 18.47 -21.79
CA ARG A 254 21.48 18.50 -22.47
C ARG A 254 20.39 19.18 -21.63
N MET A 255 20.41 19.01 -20.30
CA MET A 255 19.46 19.70 -19.41
C MET A 255 19.78 21.20 -19.31
N LEU A 256 21.05 21.58 -19.27
CA LEU A 256 21.48 22.98 -19.32
C LEU A 256 21.03 23.64 -20.62
N GLU A 257 21.20 22.97 -21.76
CA GLU A 257 20.71 23.48 -23.04
C GLU A 257 19.17 23.63 -23.05
N LYS A 258 18.45 22.67 -22.48
CA LYS A 258 16.98 22.62 -22.49
C LYS A 258 16.32 23.62 -21.52
N PHE A 259 16.82 23.73 -20.30
CA PHE A 259 16.20 24.47 -19.21
C PHE A 259 16.98 25.72 -18.76
N GLY A 260 18.20 25.88 -19.23
CA GLY A 260 19.06 27.01 -18.92
C GLY A 260 19.85 26.84 -17.62
N ALA A 261 20.90 27.63 -17.51
CA ALA A 261 21.75 27.68 -16.33
C ALA A 261 21.19 28.60 -15.22
N ALA A 262 21.66 28.45 -14.01
CA ALA A 262 21.39 29.33 -12.87
C ALA A 262 21.98 30.73 -13.16
N GLU A 263 21.38 31.78 -12.56
CA GLU A 263 21.82 33.18 -12.80
C GLU A 263 23.25 33.45 -12.29
N ASP A 264 23.69 32.70 -11.29
CA ASP A 264 24.96 32.88 -10.56
C ASP A 264 26.02 31.82 -10.92
N ASP A 265 25.66 30.78 -11.64
CA ASP A 265 26.58 29.73 -12.09
C ASP A 265 26.14 29.14 -13.44
N GLU A 266 26.96 29.28 -14.45
CA GLU A 266 26.67 28.81 -15.82
C GLU A 266 26.77 27.28 -15.97
N ASP A 267 27.41 26.61 -15.03
CA ASP A 267 27.55 25.13 -14.98
C ASP A 267 26.46 24.49 -14.13
N GLU A 268 25.67 25.29 -13.39
CA GLU A 268 24.54 24.77 -12.60
C GLU A 268 23.20 24.95 -13.31
N LEU A 269 22.35 23.92 -13.24
CA LEU A 269 21.01 23.95 -13.80
C LEU A 269 20.11 24.95 -13.04
N ASN A 270 19.31 25.74 -13.78
CA ASN A 270 18.29 26.61 -13.18
C ASN A 270 17.15 25.79 -12.58
N ALA A 271 17.40 25.18 -11.42
CA ALA A 271 16.53 24.21 -10.77
C ALA A 271 15.89 24.71 -9.48
N ILE A 272 14.80 24.07 -9.11
CA ILE A 272 14.19 24.16 -7.79
C ILE A 272 13.87 22.74 -7.32
N TYR A 273 14.35 22.37 -6.13
CA TYR A 273 14.10 21.05 -5.58
C TYR A 273 12.67 20.94 -5.05
N TYR A 274 12.09 19.73 -5.12
CA TYR A 274 10.72 19.39 -4.74
C TYR A 274 10.25 20.07 -3.44
N ARG A 275 11.02 19.98 -2.35
CA ARG A 275 10.65 20.56 -1.05
C ARG A 275 10.53 22.09 -1.08
N ASP A 276 11.40 22.76 -1.82
CA ASP A 276 11.37 24.21 -1.97
C ASP A 276 10.26 24.63 -2.95
N TYR A 277 10.03 23.83 -3.97
CA TYR A 277 8.91 24.06 -4.88
C TYR A 277 7.57 23.97 -4.14
N LEU A 278 7.39 23.00 -3.24
CA LEU A 278 6.20 22.93 -2.38
C LEU A 278 5.98 24.19 -1.53
N LYS A 279 7.04 24.87 -1.11
CA LYS A 279 6.94 26.14 -0.34
C LYS A 279 6.42 27.30 -1.19
N THR A 280 6.52 27.21 -2.52
CA THR A 280 6.00 28.24 -3.45
C THR A 280 4.49 28.21 -3.52
N PHE A 281 3.85 27.06 -3.23
CA PHE A 281 2.41 26.94 -3.27
C PHE A 281 1.74 27.84 -2.23
N GLU A 282 0.62 28.42 -2.61
CA GLU A 282 -0.17 29.15 -1.64
C GLU A 282 -0.67 28.19 -0.56
N LYS A 283 -0.47 28.57 0.70
CA LYS A 283 -1.08 27.82 1.81
C LYS A 283 -2.60 27.84 1.61
N VAL A 284 -3.21 26.67 1.56
CA VAL A 284 -4.68 26.56 1.49
C VAL A 284 -5.27 27.42 2.60
N LYS A 285 -6.04 28.45 2.25
CA LYS A 285 -6.68 29.32 3.22
C LYS A 285 -7.56 28.46 4.13
N LYS A 286 -7.31 28.49 5.43
CA LYS A 286 -8.15 27.79 6.39
C LYS A 286 -9.61 28.25 6.17
N SER A 287 -10.49 27.30 5.92
CA SER A 287 -11.91 27.57 5.79
C SER A 287 -12.41 28.32 7.04
N LYS A 288 -13.21 29.35 6.84
CA LYS A 288 -13.93 30.03 7.94
C LYS A 288 -15.17 29.25 8.40
N SER A 289 -15.51 28.16 7.72
CA SER A 289 -16.62 27.29 8.12
C SER A 289 -16.32 26.65 9.47
N LYS A 290 -17.35 26.65 10.34
CA LYS A 290 -17.30 25.86 11.58
C LYS A 290 -17.58 24.38 11.30
N ASN A 291 -18.25 24.05 10.19
CA ASN A 291 -18.55 22.69 9.81
C ASN A 291 -17.26 21.98 9.37
N VAL A 292 -17.04 20.79 9.89
CA VAL A 292 -15.82 19.99 9.67
C VAL A 292 -16.21 18.62 9.12
N ILE A 293 -15.51 18.18 8.10
CA ILE A 293 -15.45 16.76 7.69
C ILE A 293 -14.15 16.20 8.27
N LYS A 294 -14.26 15.12 9.04
CA LYS A 294 -13.11 14.44 9.61
C LYS A 294 -12.67 13.33 8.68
N VAL A 295 -11.39 13.29 8.35
CA VAL A 295 -10.76 12.14 7.66
C VAL A 295 -9.97 11.37 8.71
N ILE A 296 -10.24 10.07 8.82
CA ILE A 296 -9.56 9.15 9.74
C ILE A 296 -9.05 7.99 8.91
N THR A 297 -7.76 7.71 9.02
CA THR A 297 -7.10 6.69 8.23
C THR A 297 -6.95 5.40 9.05
N VAL A 298 -7.37 4.27 8.46
CA VAL A 298 -7.18 2.91 8.96
C VAL A 298 -6.16 2.24 8.05
N GLU A 299 -4.88 2.39 8.36
CA GLU A 299 -3.77 1.94 7.50
C GLU A 299 -2.93 0.86 8.18
N GLY A 300 -2.71 -0.24 7.46
CA GLY A 300 -1.94 -1.39 7.95
C GLY A 300 -2.74 -2.41 8.74
N ALA A 301 -2.06 -3.31 9.43
CA ALA A 301 -2.67 -4.41 10.19
C ALA A 301 -3.49 -3.89 11.38
N ILE A 302 -4.75 -4.32 11.49
CA ILE A 302 -5.62 -3.96 12.61
C ILE A 302 -5.22 -4.79 13.83
N THR A 303 -4.74 -4.10 14.88
CA THR A 303 -4.33 -4.71 16.15
C THR A 303 -4.85 -3.89 17.33
N THR A 304 -4.74 -4.41 18.55
CA THR A 304 -4.91 -3.59 19.74
C THR A 304 -3.71 -2.66 19.93
N GLY A 305 -3.93 -1.50 20.55
CA GLY A 305 -2.85 -0.57 20.87
C GLY A 305 -2.87 0.74 20.05
N PRO A 306 -1.78 1.53 20.08
CA PRO A 306 -1.68 2.79 19.38
C PRO A 306 -1.53 2.62 17.86
N VAL A 307 -1.90 3.67 17.10
CA VAL A 307 -1.59 3.74 15.67
C VAL A 307 -0.09 3.94 15.47
N GLN A 308 0.49 3.16 14.55
CA GLN A 308 1.91 3.23 14.17
C GLN A 308 2.03 3.00 12.65
N LEU A 309 3.20 3.26 12.08
CA LEU A 309 3.43 2.97 10.65
C LEU A 309 3.16 1.49 10.36
N GLY A 310 2.24 1.22 9.42
CA GLY A 310 1.82 -0.14 9.07
C GLY A 310 0.92 -0.83 10.09
N ILE A 311 0.50 -0.15 11.17
CA ILE A 311 -0.36 -0.67 12.22
C ILE A 311 -1.55 0.26 12.49
N ALA A 312 -2.75 -0.22 12.17
CA ALA A 312 -4.03 0.40 12.52
C ALA A 312 -4.42 0.02 13.95
N GLY A 313 -3.80 0.66 14.94
CA GLY A 313 -4.03 0.37 16.36
C GLY A 313 -5.41 0.84 16.82
N SER A 314 -6.25 -0.10 17.34
CA SER A 314 -7.63 0.21 17.74
C SER A 314 -7.74 1.27 18.82
N ASP A 315 -6.83 1.31 19.80
CA ASP A 315 -6.90 2.30 20.89
C ASP A 315 -6.72 3.74 20.36
N GLY A 316 -5.87 3.90 19.35
CA GLY A 316 -5.67 5.19 18.68
C GLY A 316 -6.89 5.56 17.82
N LEU A 317 -7.38 4.62 17.00
CA LEU A 317 -8.52 4.82 16.11
C LEU A 317 -9.82 5.12 16.88
N VAL A 318 -10.09 4.37 17.95
CA VAL A 318 -11.22 4.60 18.87
C VAL A 318 -11.18 6.02 19.46
N LYS A 319 -10.00 6.48 19.91
CA LYS A 319 -9.84 7.86 20.42
C LYS A 319 -10.11 8.90 19.33
N MET A 320 -9.63 8.69 18.10
CA MET A 320 -9.86 9.61 16.98
C MET A 320 -11.33 9.65 16.57
N LEU A 321 -11.99 8.49 16.44
CA LEU A 321 -13.41 8.38 16.12
C LEU A 321 -14.28 9.03 17.20
N LYS A 322 -13.99 8.75 18.47
CA LYS A 322 -14.68 9.36 19.61
C LYS A 322 -14.55 10.88 19.59
N ALA A 323 -13.33 11.41 19.43
CA ALA A 323 -13.11 12.85 19.33
C ALA A 323 -13.82 13.47 18.10
N ALA A 324 -13.94 12.71 17.02
CA ALA A 324 -14.65 13.16 15.82
C ALA A 324 -16.16 13.28 16.07
N HIS A 325 -16.81 12.23 16.60
CA HIS A 325 -18.28 12.26 16.79
C HIS A 325 -18.72 13.01 18.06
N GLU A 326 -17.84 13.35 18.99
CA GLU A 326 -18.11 14.24 20.12
C GLU A 326 -17.98 15.73 19.75
N ASN A 327 -17.37 16.06 18.62
CA ASN A 327 -17.25 17.44 18.17
C ASN A 327 -18.51 17.89 17.43
N GLU A 328 -19.24 18.86 17.99
CA GLU A 328 -20.48 19.41 17.45
C GLU A 328 -20.36 19.99 16.02
N ASN A 329 -19.15 20.36 15.63
CA ASN A 329 -18.87 20.88 14.29
C ASN A 329 -18.67 19.78 13.25
N THR A 330 -18.50 18.53 13.65
CA THR A 330 -18.35 17.39 12.72
C THR A 330 -19.68 17.12 12.01
N LYS A 331 -19.65 17.13 10.68
CA LYS A 331 -20.83 16.92 9.84
C LYS A 331 -20.77 15.61 9.04
N ALA A 332 -19.60 15.08 8.86
CA ALA A 332 -19.36 13.77 8.27
C ALA A 332 -17.97 13.23 8.71
N ILE A 333 -17.79 11.93 8.64
CA ILE A 333 -16.50 11.27 8.82
C ILE A 333 -16.20 10.48 7.56
N VAL A 334 -15.00 10.66 7.01
CA VAL A 334 -14.44 9.82 5.95
C VAL A 334 -13.45 8.87 6.60
N LEU A 335 -13.67 7.58 6.42
CA LEU A 335 -12.69 6.55 6.77
C LEU A 335 -11.90 6.19 5.52
N ARG A 336 -10.62 6.53 5.50
CA ARG A 336 -9.70 6.05 4.48
C ARG A 336 -9.15 4.70 4.96
N VAL A 337 -9.51 3.62 4.27
CA VAL A 337 -9.16 2.25 4.69
C VAL A 337 -8.16 1.64 3.73
N ASN A 338 -6.97 1.33 4.23
CA ASN A 338 -5.91 0.63 3.51
C ASN A 338 -5.33 -0.47 4.41
N SER A 339 -6.10 -1.56 4.60
CA SER A 339 -5.83 -2.56 5.62
C SER A 339 -6.12 -3.99 5.14
N PRO A 340 -5.20 -4.96 5.40
CA PRO A 340 -5.46 -6.37 5.19
C PRO A 340 -6.44 -6.97 6.21
N GLY A 341 -6.84 -6.18 7.21
CA GLY A 341 -7.55 -6.64 8.39
C GLY A 341 -6.62 -6.99 9.54
N GLY A 342 -7.05 -7.91 10.40
CA GLY A 342 -6.28 -8.30 11.59
C GLY A 342 -7.18 -8.84 12.71
N SER A 343 -6.97 -8.34 13.92
CA SER A 343 -7.72 -8.76 15.12
C SER A 343 -9.21 -8.45 15.00
N VAL A 344 -10.04 -9.48 15.17
CA VAL A 344 -11.51 -9.36 15.22
C VAL A 344 -11.94 -8.39 16.33
N VAL A 345 -11.36 -8.54 17.53
CA VAL A 345 -11.67 -7.70 18.69
C VAL A 345 -11.33 -6.22 18.42
N ALA A 346 -10.17 -5.96 17.83
CA ALA A 346 -9.75 -4.60 17.50
C ALA A 346 -10.67 -3.99 16.42
N SER A 347 -11.04 -4.78 15.40
CA SER A 347 -11.97 -4.35 14.34
C SER A 347 -13.35 -4.03 14.92
N GLU A 348 -13.83 -4.82 15.87
CA GLU A 348 -15.11 -4.59 16.52
C GLU A 348 -15.12 -3.33 17.40
N TYR A 349 -14.04 -3.04 18.12
CA TYR A 349 -13.93 -1.79 18.88
C TYR A 349 -14.01 -0.54 17.96
N ILE A 350 -13.37 -0.60 16.79
CA ILE A 350 -13.45 0.47 15.80
C ILE A 350 -14.89 0.59 15.28
N ARG A 351 -15.53 -0.53 14.94
CA ARG A 351 -16.89 -0.61 14.46
C ARG A 351 -17.90 0.01 15.44
N TRP A 352 -17.77 -0.26 16.74
CA TRP A 352 -18.64 0.33 17.78
C TRP A 352 -18.56 1.87 17.82
N GLU A 353 -17.41 2.46 17.56
CA GLU A 353 -17.31 3.92 17.50
C GLU A 353 -17.90 4.49 16.20
N ILE A 354 -17.83 3.75 15.11
CA ILE A 354 -18.51 4.09 13.85
C ILE A 354 -20.04 4.08 14.07
N GLU A 355 -20.57 3.03 14.68
CA GLU A 355 -22.00 2.92 15.02
C GLU A 355 -22.47 4.08 15.91
N LYS A 356 -21.68 4.47 16.91
CA LYS A 356 -21.99 5.62 17.77
C LYS A 356 -22.06 6.93 16.98
N ALA A 357 -21.18 7.11 15.99
CA ALA A 357 -21.23 8.29 15.12
C ALA A 357 -22.50 8.31 14.27
N GLN A 358 -22.88 7.19 13.65
CA GLN A 358 -24.12 7.05 12.87
C GLN A 358 -25.35 7.25 13.73
N ASN A 359 -25.39 6.71 14.95
CA ASN A 359 -26.48 6.92 15.91
C ASN A 359 -26.65 8.38 16.32
N LYS A 360 -25.63 9.23 16.16
CA LYS A 360 -25.69 10.69 16.33
C LYS A 360 -26.09 11.43 15.04
N GLY A 361 -26.36 10.70 13.95
CA GLY A 361 -26.70 11.27 12.64
C GLY A 361 -25.50 11.84 11.88
N ILE A 362 -24.29 11.41 12.21
CA ILE A 362 -23.07 11.78 11.49
C ILE A 362 -22.82 10.71 10.41
N PRO A 363 -22.96 11.05 9.11
CA PRO A 363 -22.72 10.09 8.04
C PRO A 363 -21.26 9.69 7.97
N ILE A 364 -21.07 8.39 7.67
CA ILE A 364 -19.76 7.76 7.50
C ILE A 364 -19.59 7.37 6.03
N VAL A 365 -18.53 7.85 5.41
CA VAL A 365 -18.13 7.46 4.06
C VAL A 365 -16.80 6.72 4.14
N VAL A 366 -16.74 5.56 3.52
CA VAL A 366 -15.48 4.82 3.37
C VAL A 366 -14.88 5.10 1.99
N SER A 367 -13.60 5.42 1.97
CA SER A 367 -12.76 5.43 0.78
C SER A 367 -11.68 4.35 0.95
N MET A 368 -11.80 3.29 0.17
CA MET A 368 -10.83 2.19 0.19
C MET A 368 -9.57 2.57 -0.57
N GLY A 369 -8.42 2.23 -0.03
CA GLY A 369 -7.12 2.32 -0.70
C GLY A 369 -6.84 1.08 -1.54
N SER A 370 -5.57 0.67 -1.55
CA SER A 370 -5.13 -0.54 -2.26
C SER A 370 -5.78 -1.81 -1.72
N LEU A 371 -6.07 -1.83 -0.41
CA LEU A 371 -6.50 -3.02 0.30
C LEU A 371 -7.48 -2.66 1.43
N ALA A 372 -8.68 -3.23 1.40
CA ALA A 372 -9.67 -3.10 2.46
C ALA A 372 -10.35 -4.46 2.67
N ALA A 373 -9.60 -5.42 3.23
CA ALA A 373 -10.01 -6.81 3.27
C ALA A 373 -10.12 -7.34 4.72
N SER A 374 -10.91 -8.40 4.92
CA SER A 374 -11.08 -9.05 6.22
C SER A 374 -11.52 -8.05 7.30
N GLY A 375 -10.74 -7.83 8.38
CA GLY A 375 -11.02 -6.79 9.37
C GLY A 375 -11.12 -5.37 8.77
N GLY A 376 -10.41 -5.08 7.66
CA GLY A 376 -10.55 -3.83 6.92
C GLY A 376 -11.94 -3.69 6.27
N TYR A 377 -12.49 -4.79 5.75
CA TYR A 377 -13.88 -4.81 5.28
C TYR A 377 -14.89 -4.78 6.45
N TRP A 378 -14.56 -5.45 7.56
CA TRP A 378 -15.38 -5.44 8.79
C TRP A 378 -15.69 -4.02 9.28
N VAL A 379 -14.67 -3.15 9.32
CA VAL A 379 -14.85 -1.75 9.73
C VAL A 379 -15.48 -0.88 8.64
N SER A 380 -15.47 -1.33 7.39
CA SER A 380 -16.00 -0.61 6.25
C SER A 380 -17.48 -0.89 5.99
N SER A 381 -17.94 -2.13 6.26
CA SER A 381 -19.24 -2.66 5.79
C SER A 381 -20.44 -1.82 6.18
N MET A 382 -20.42 -1.21 7.37
CA MET A 382 -21.54 -0.43 7.91
C MET A 382 -21.57 1.04 7.46
N ALA A 383 -20.62 1.48 6.64
CA ALA A 383 -20.61 2.87 6.17
C ALA A 383 -21.84 3.20 5.32
N ASP A 384 -22.30 4.45 5.37
CA ASP A 384 -23.43 4.92 4.56
C ASP A 384 -23.12 4.91 3.07
N LYS A 385 -21.83 5.01 2.73
CA LYS A 385 -21.32 4.90 1.35
C LYS A 385 -19.90 4.37 1.35
N ILE A 386 -19.61 3.46 0.43
CA ILE A 386 -18.28 2.87 0.24
C ILE A 386 -17.80 3.12 -1.18
N TYR A 387 -16.65 3.78 -1.31
CA TYR A 387 -15.92 3.96 -2.55
C TYR A 387 -14.68 3.08 -2.59
N ALA A 388 -14.35 2.56 -3.75
CA ALA A 388 -13.12 1.80 -3.99
C ALA A 388 -12.52 2.20 -5.34
N GLU A 389 -11.20 2.11 -5.47
CA GLU A 389 -10.54 2.16 -6.78
C GLU A 389 -10.85 0.88 -7.58
N GLU A 390 -10.76 0.95 -8.92
CA GLU A 390 -10.93 -0.21 -9.79
C GLU A 390 -10.11 -1.43 -9.33
N ASN A 391 -8.89 -1.16 -8.86
CA ASN A 391 -7.90 -2.16 -8.47
C ASN A 391 -7.82 -2.38 -6.95
N THR A 392 -8.74 -1.86 -6.16
CA THR A 392 -8.80 -2.14 -4.72
C THR A 392 -9.03 -3.63 -4.50
N ILE A 393 -8.25 -4.25 -3.61
CA ILE A 393 -8.49 -5.61 -3.14
C ILE A 393 -9.35 -5.53 -1.89
N THR A 394 -10.55 -6.14 -1.91
CA THR A 394 -11.50 -6.10 -0.79
C THR A 394 -12.16 -7.44 -0.51
N GLY A 395 -13.19 -7.48 0.32
CA GLY A 395 -13.86 -8.70 0.73
C GLY A 395 -13.04 -9.50 1.72
N SER A 396 -12.56 -10.68 1.34
CA SER A 396 -11.90 -11.66 2.23
C SER A 396 -12.70 -11.91 3.51
N ILE A 397 -14.05 -11.92 3.38
CA ILE A 397 -15.00 -12.16 4.48
C ILE A 397 -14.88 -13.60 4.91
N GLY A 398 -14.09 -13.84 5.93
CA GLY A 398 -13.73 -15.14 6.47
C GLY A 398 -12.82 -14.96 7.67
N VAL A 399 -12.74 -16.01 8.50
CA VAL A 399 -12.04 -15.97 9.78
C VAL A 399 -11.05 -17.12 9.86
N TYR A 400 -9.92 -16.89 10.48
CA TYR A 400 -9.01 -17.95 10.87
C TYR A 400 -8.30 -17.63 12.18
N GLY A 401 -7.91 -18.67 12.90
CA GLY A 401 -6.98 -18.63 14.00
C GLY A 401 -5.83 -19.59 13.78
N ARG A 402 -4.64 -19.26 14.25
CA ARG A 402 -3.50 -20.17 14.20
C ARG A 402 -2.63 -20.05 15.43
N LEU A 403 -2.14 -21.18 15.90
CA LEU A 403 -1.19 -21.29 16.99
C LEU A 403 -0.16 -22.36 16.65
N LEU A 404 1.08 -22.18 17.07
CA LEU A 404 2.12 -23.19 16.95
C LEU A 404 2.29 -23.85 18.31
N SER A 405 2.14 -25.17 18.36
CA SER A 405 2.31 -25.98 19.57
C SER A 405 3.65 -26.72 19.52
N PHE A 406 4.30 -26.83 20.66
CA PHE A 406 5.65 -27.38 20.83
C PHE A 406 5.64 -28.71 21.63
N GLU A 407 4.51 -29.32 21.90
CA GLU A 407 4.37 -30.52 22.71
C GLU A 407 5.31 -31.65 22.29
N LYS A 408 5.40 -31.92 20.98
CA LYS A 408 6.26 -33.03 20.46
C LYS A 408 7.76 -32.76 20.60
N ILE A 409 8.19 -31.52 20.43
CA ILE A 409 9.63 -31.18 20.61
C ILE A 409 10.00 -31.17 22.09
N LEU A 410 9.09 -30.77 22.97
CA LEU A 410 9.26 -30.84 24.41
C LEU A 410 9.36 -32.31 24.88
N GLU A 411 8.47 -33.19 24.41
CA GLU A 411 8.51 -34.62 24.65
C GLU A 411 9.84 -35.25 24.17
N TRP A 412 10.24 -34.92 22.92
CA TRP A 412 11.51 -35.38 22.36
C TRP A 412 12.73 -34.91 23.18
N ALA A 413 12.68 -33.69 23.71
CA ALA A 413 13.72 -33.15 24.59
C ALA A 413 13.69 -33.70 26.02
N GLY A 414 12.72 -34.54 26.36
CA GLY A 414 12.53 -35.10 27.73
C GLY A 414 11.99 -34.08 28.71
N LEU A 415 11.32 -33.03 28.26
CA LEU A 415 10.65 -32.02 29.06
C LEU A 415 9.18 -32.36 29.16
N ASN A 416 8.69 -32.57 30.42
CA ASN A 416 7.32 -32.96 30.70
C ASN A 416 6.62 -31.88 31.51
N TYR A 417 5.36 -31.60 31.17
CA TYR A 417 4.46 -30.81 32.01
C TYR A 417 3.66 -31.73 32.90
N ASP A 418 3.55 -31.40 34.17
CA ASP A 418 2.67 -32.04 35.13
C ASP A 418 1.95 -30.96 35.94
N SER A 419 0.64 -31.12 36.16
CA SER A 419 -0.17 -30.10 36.82
C SER A 419 -1.23 -30.71 37.71
N ASN A 420 -1.43 -30.13 38.88
CA ASN A 420 -2.55 -30.45 39.77
C ASN A 420 -3.69 -29.45 39.45
N LYS A 421 -4.73 -29.93 38.78
CA LYS A 421 -5.82 -29.09 38.24
C LYS A 421 -7.06 -29.17 39.13
N THR A 422 -7.73 -28.05 39.32
CA THR A 422 -9.03 -27.98 40.03
C THR A 422 -10.22 -28.25 39.14
N THR A 423 -10.03 -28.16 37.81
CA THR A 423 -11.00 -28.45 36.76
C THR A 423 -10.31 -29.20 35.63
N GLU A 424 -11.05 -29.88 34.77
CA GLU A 424 -10.53 -30.71 33.69
C GLU A 424 -9.56 -29.96 32.77
N PHE A 425 -9.92 -28.73 32.36
CA PHE A 425 -9.12 -27.89 31.48
C PHE A 425 -8.42 -26.74 32.21
N GLY A 426 -8.39 -26.79 33.56
CA GLY A 426 -7.68 -25.77 34.34
C GLY A 426 -6.20 -25.75 34.00
N ASP A 427 -5.66 -24.55 33.79
CA ASP A 427 -4.24 -24.34 33.48
C ASP A 427 -3.75 -25.04 32.20
N PHE A 428 -4.67 -25.26 31.23
CA PHE A 428 -4.29 -25.81 29.92
C PHE A 428 -3.32 -24.87 29.20
N ASN A 429 -2.14 -25.39 28.86
CA ASN A 429 -1.13 -24.62 28.11
C ASN A 429 -1.17 -24.99 26.62
N PRO A 430 -1.83 -24.19 25.79
CA PRO A 430 -2.04 -24.51 24.37
C PRO A 430 -0.75 -24.58 23.53
N VAL A 431 0.38 -24.08 24.08
CA VAL A 431 1.67 -24.07 23.40
C VAL A 431 2.49 -25.32 23.72
N ALA A 432 2.29 -25.90 24.88
CA ALA A 432 3.18 -26.93 25.44
C ALA A 432 2.52 -28.28 25.74
N GLU A 433 1.19 -28.32 25.79
CA GLU A 433 0.44 -29.55 26.04
C GLU A 433 -0.26 -30.05 24.79
N ASP A 434 -0.53 -31.35 24.69
CA ASP A 434 -1.38 -31.91 23.64
C ASP A 434 -2.83 -31.38 23.80
N TRP A 435 -3.49 -31.16 22.67
CA TRP A 435 -4.81 -30.55 22.69
C TRP A 435 -5.92 -31.59 22.79
N PRO A 436 -6.72 -31.57 23.87
CA PRO A 436 -7.95 -32.37 23.94
C PRO A 436 -8.90 -32.03 22.79
N GLU A 437 -9.66 -33.04 22.32
CA GLU A 437 -10.61 -32.87 21.21
C GLU A 437 -11.65 -31.80 21.55
N GLU A 438 -12.12 -31.74 22.79
CA GLU A 438 -13.10 -30.74 23.25
C GLU A 438 -12.57 -29.32 23.16
N ILE A 439 -11.27 -29.12 23.34
CA ILE A 439 -10.61 -27.82 23.17
C ILE A 439 -10.52 -27.48 21.69
N ILE A 440 -10.16 -28.45 20.83
CA ILE A 440 -10.11 -28.26 19.36
C ILE A 440 -11.50 -27.87 18.83
N GLU A 441 -12.54 -28.62 19.22
CA GLU A 441 -13.94 -28.34 18.85
C GLU A 441 -14.40 -26.94 19.33
N THR A 442 -14.01 -26.55 20.55
CA THR A 442 -14.36 -25.25 21.13
C THR A 442 -13.72 -24.11 20.34
N PHE A 443 -12.45 -24.24 19.93
CA PHE A 443 -11.78 -23.23 19.11
C PHE A 443 -12.41 -23.13 17.71
N GLN A 444 -12.73 -24.28 17.08
CA GLN A 444 -13.41 -24.28 15.78
C GLN A 444 -14.80 -23.64 15.86
N ALA A 445 -15.60 -23.99 16.89
CA ALA A 445 -16.91 -23.39 17.12
C ALA A 445 -16.85 -21.87 17.28
N ASN A 446 -15.84 -21.35 17.97
CA ASN A 446 -15.62 -19.89 18.11
C ASN A 446 -15.29 -19.22 16.75
N ILE A 447 -14.49 -19.88 15.92
CA ILE A 447 -14.17 -19.40 14.57
C ILE A 447 -15.43 -19.38 13.69
N ASP A 448 -16.25 -20.44 13.75
CA ASP A 448 -17.49 -20.55 12.98
C ASP A 448 -18.53 -19.51 13.42
N GLU A 449 -18.68 -19.29 14.73
CA GLU A 449 -19.54 -18.23 15.27
C GLU A 449 -19.07 -16.83 14.83
N THR A 450 -17.77 -16.58 14.87
CA THR A 450 -17.19 -15.31 14.42
C THR A 450 -17.45 -15.08 12.93
N TYR A 451 -17.34 -16.12 12.11
CA TYR A 451 -17.66 -16.06 10.67
C TYR A 451 -19.14 -15.78 10.44
N MET A 452 -20.04 -16.45 11.16
CA MET A 452 -21.48 -16.18 11.07
C MET A 452 -21.83 -14.76 11.52
N ASN A 453 -21.16 -14.24 12.53
CA ASN A 453 -21.31 -12.85 12.95
C ASN A 453 -20.86 -11.88 11.85
N PHE A 454 -19.71 -12.11 11.23
CA PHE A 454 -19.20 -11.28 10.14
C PHE A 454 -20.15 -11.26 8.95
N THR A 455 -20.59 -12.44 8.49
CA THR A 455 -21.50 -12.55 7.33
C THR A 455 -22.88 -11.96 7.62
N THR A 456 -23.42 -12.15 8.84
CA THR A 456 -24.70 -11.59 9.25
C THR A 456 -24.64 -10.05 9.35
N GLN A 457 -23.55 -9.53 9.89
CA GLN A 457 -23.33 -8.06 9.93
C GLN A 457 -23.21 -7.50 8.52
N THR A 458 -22.40 -8.10 7.65
CA THR A 458 -22.29 -7.69 6.25
C THR A 458 -23.66 -7.71 5.56
N SER A 459 -24.47 -8.74 5.77
CA SER A 459 -25.82 -8.84 5.22
C SER A 459 -26.70 -7.67 5.63
N LYS A 460 -26.68 -7.29 6.90
CA LYS A 460 -27.46 -6.16 7.43
C LYS A 460 -26.95 -4.82 6.94
N ASP A 461 -25.63 -4.63 6.98
CA ASP A 461 -24.98 -3.36 6.67
C ASP A 461 -25.10 -3.01 5.18
N ARG A 462 -25.06 -4.02 4.31
CA ARG A 462 -25.10 -3.85 2.85
C ARG A 462 -26.46 -4.13 2.22
N ASP A 463 -27.47 -4.47 3.03
CA ASP A 463 -28.80 -4.89 2.56
C ASP A 463 -28.75 -6.03 1.52
N ILE A 464 -27.84 -6.99 1.72
CA ILE A 464 -27.67 -8.17 0.89
C ILE A 464 -28.25 -9.39 1.61
N PRO A 465 -29.09 -10.23 0.97
CA PRO A 465 -29.60 -11.45 1.60
C PRO A 465 -28.45 -12.31 2.15
N LEU A 466 -28.60 -12.83 3.36
CA LEU A 466 -27.54 -13.62 4.03
C LEU A 466 -27.07 -14.80 3.18
N GLU A 467 -27.98 -15.49 2.50
CA GLU A 467 -27.62 -16.58 1.56
C GLU A 467 -26.65 -16.11 0.48
N LYS A 468 -26.88 -14.91 -0.07
CA LYS A 468 -25.98 -14.33 -1.07
C LYS A 468 -24.64 -13.92 -0.46
N VAL A 469 -24.65 -13.37 0.76
CA VAL A 469 -23.39 -13.06 1.46
C VAL A 469 -22.59 -14.34 1.71
N LEU A 470 -23.22 -15.43 2.16
CA LEU A 470 -22.57 -16.73 2.35
C LEU A 470 -21.98 -17.32 1.06
N GLU A 471 -22.58 -17.01 -0.11
CA GLU A 471 -22.04 -17.40 -1.42
C GLU A 471 -20.78 -16.63 -1.80
N ILE A 472 -20.79 -15.29 -1.62
CA ILE A 472 -19.71 -14.39 -2.06
C ILE A 472 -18.61 -14.18 -1.01
N ALA A 473 -18.85 -14.56 0.24
CA ALA A 473 -17.89 -14.47 1.34
C ALA A 473 -16.84 -15.60 1.26
N ARG A 474 -16.88 -16.53 2.18
CA ARG A 474 -16.02 -17.73 2.26
C ARG A 474 -14.53 -17.45 2.29
N GLY A 475 -14.13 -16.21 2.60
CA GLY A 475 -12.74 -15.75 2.56
C GLY A 475 -12.23 -15.31 1.18
N ARG A 476 -13.10 -15.26 0.17
CA ARG A 476 -12.76 -14.84 -1.18
C ARG A 476 -12.41 -13.36 -1.23
N VAL A 477 -11.37 -13.02 -1.98
CA VAL A 477 -11.02 -11.64 -2.30
C VAL A 477 -11.72 -11.19 -3.58
N TRP A 478 -12.03 -9.90 -3.66
CA TRP A 478 -12.71 -9.26 -4.78
C TRP A 478 -11.97 -8.01 -5.19
N TYR A 479 -12.03 -7.67 -6.45
CA TYR A 479 -11.63 -6.37 -6.97
C TYR A 479 -12.69 -5.33 -6.71
N GLY A 480 -12.30 -4.03 -6.70
CA GLY A 480 -13.23 -2.93 -6.53
C GLY A 480 -14.41 -3.00 -7.51
N GLU A 481 -14.14 -3.19 -8.80
CA GLU A 481 -15.21 -3.35 -9.82
C GLU A 481 -16.13 -4.55 -9.53
N ASP A 482 -15.54 -5.73 -9.27
CA ASP A 482 -16.32 -6.93 -8.96
C ASP A 482 -17.11 -6.75 -7.65
N ALA A 483 -16.54 -6.04 -6.69
CA ALA A 483 -17.17 -5.75 -5.40
C ALA A 483 -18.39 -4.80 -5.54
N VAL A 484 -18.38 -3.91 -6.53
CA VAL A 484 -19.56 -3.09 -6.88
C VAL A 484 -20.66 -3.97 -7.46
N GLU A 485 -20.32 -4.87 -8.38
CA GLU A 485 -21.32 -5.75 -9.01
C GLU A 485 -22.04 -6.67 -8.02
N ILE A 486 -21.34 -7.10 -6.96
CA ILE A 486 -21.90 -7.97 -5.93
C ILE A 486 -22.45 -7.23 -4.71
N GLY A 487 -22.37 -5.88 -4.68
CA GLY A 487 -22.94 -5.02 -3.66
C GLY A 487 -22.10 -4.82 -2.40
N LEU A 488 -20.85 -5.30 -2.39
CA LEU A 488 -19.92 -5.06 -1.27
C LEU A 488 -19.37 -3.63 -1.24
N VAL A 489 -19.33 -2.96 -2.38
CA VAL A 489 -18.91 -1.56 -2.58
C VAL A 489 -20.04 -0.85 -3.33
N ASP A 490 -20.17 0.47 -3.13
CA ASP A 490 -21.24 1.24 -3.75
C ASP A 490 -20.84 1.83 -5.10
N GLU A 491 -19.62 2.35 -5.21
CA GLU A 491 -19.14 3.04 -6.42
C GLU A 491 -17.62 2.96 -6.54
N ILE A 492 -17.15 3.04 -7.79
CA ILE A 492 -15.73 3.29 -8.08
C ILE A 492 -15.46 4.79 -7.95
N GLY A 493 -14.36 5.18 -7.21
CA GLY A 493 -14.01 6.59 -7.00
C GLY A 493 -13.02 6.84 -5.86
#